data_6ab606575f69bdef35c44dad6079ae17
#
_entry.id   6ab606575f69bdef35c44dad6079ae17
#
_cell.length_a   1.000
_cell.length_b   1.000
_cell.length_c   1.000
_cell.angle_alpha   90.00
_cell.angle_beta   90.00
_cell.angle_gamma   90.00
#
_symmetry.space_group_name_H-M   'P 1'
#
loop_
_entity.id
_entity.type
_entity.pdbx_description
1 polymer ?
#
loop_
_entity_poly.entity_id
_entity_poly.type
_entity_poly.pdbx_seq_one_letter_code
_entity_poly.pdbx_strand_id
1 'polypeptide(L)'
;SEMCIRDSDKYYYEASQMALIDTDVRRTFATGIAGFSHVVDSLSAIKYAKVKTIRDEDGLVVDYEIEGDFPRYGNDDDRADEIAVWLLKTFMRKIEKHHTYRDSEPTTSILTITSNVVYGKATGALPDGRKAGEPLSPGANPAYGAEQNGLLASLNSVAKLPYEYALDGISNTQTINP
;
A
#
# COMPACT_ATOMS: atom_id res chain seq x y z
N SER A 1 -8.95 12.44 11.93
CA SER A 1 -8.72 13.52 10.94
C SER A 1 -9.72 14.67 11.06
N GLU A 2 -11.01 14.41 11.25
CA GLU A 2 -12.03 15.46 11.41
C GLU A 2 -11.81 16.34 12.65
N MET A 3 -11.27 15.77 13.70
CA MET A 3 -10.92 16.49 14.94
C MET A 3 -9.74 17.45 14.73
N CYS A 4 -8.73 17.01 14.01
CA CYS A 4 -7.57 17.86 13.67
C CYS A 4 -7.97 19.05 12.75
N ILE A 5 -8.86 18.81 11.80
CA ILE A 5 -9.39 19.85 10.90
C ILE A 5 -10.16 20.90 11.71
N ARG A 6 -11.03 20.48 12.62
CA ARG A 6 -11.79 21.40 13.47
C ARG A 6 -10.93 22.22 14.40
N ASP A 7 -9.92 21.63 15.00
CA ASP A 7 -9.03 22.33 15.94
C ASP A 7 -8.16 23.36 15.19
N SER A 8 -7.63 23.01 14.04
CA SER A 8 -6.86 23.93 13.21
C SER A 8 -7.70 25.12 12.73
N ASP A 9 -8.94 24.87 12.32
CA ASP A 9 -9.84 25.94 11.88
C ASP A 9 -10.31 26.83 13.06
N LYS A 10 -10.62 26.23 14.20
CA LYS A 10 -11.15 26.95 15.35
C LYS A 10 -10.14 27.87 16.01
N TYR A 11 -8.88 27.45 16.08
CA TYR A 11 -7.84 28.15 16.87
C TYR A 11 -6.77 28.81 16.03
N TYR A 12 -6.77 28.67 14.71
CA TYR A 12 -5.76 29.25 13.79
C TYR A 12 -4.31 28.85 14.13
N TYR A 13 -4.12 27.70 14.75
CA TYR A 13 -2.78 27.23 15.14
C TYR A 13 -1.81 27.18 13.97
N GLU A 14 -2.28 26.69 12.86
CA GLU A 14 -1.45 26.59 11.65
C GLU A 14 -0.91 27.95 11.24
N ALA A 15 -1.77 28.97 11.16
CA ALA A 15 -1.36 30.30 10.76
C ALA A 15 -0.37 30.95 11.75
N SER A 16 -0.57 30.77 13.05
CA SER A 16 0.32 31.35 14.06
C SER A 16 1.65 30.62 14.17
N GLN A 17 1.70 29.32 14.00
CA GLN A 17 2.95 28.55 14.03
C GLN A 17 3.76 28.75 12.75
N MET A 18 3.11 28.72 11.60
CA MET A 18 3.77 28.84 10.30
C MET A 18 4.30 30.24 10.01
N ALA A 19 3.68 31.28 10.52
CA ALA A 19 4.18 32.66 10.38
C ALA A 19 5.59 32.87 10.93
N LEU A 20 6.03 32.02 11.88
CA LEU A 20 7.36 32.10 12.49
C LEU A 20 8.37 31.13 11.87
N ILE A 21 7.93 30.15 11.14
CA ILE A 21 8.76 29.02 10.66
C ILE A 21 8.90 29.07 9.14
N ASP A 22 7.82 29.33 8.43
CA ASP A 22 7.78 29.26 6.98
C ASP A 22 6.90 30.37 6.41
N THR A 23 7.46 31.16 5.50
CA THR A 23 6.76 32.23 4.80
C THR A 23 5.97 31.73 3.58
N ASP A 24 6.31 30.54 3.09
CA ASP A 24 5.66 29.88 1.97
C ASP A 24 5.13 28.50 2.40
N VAL A 25 3.96 28.52 3.01
CA VAL A 25 3.36 27.31 3.60
C VAL A 25 2.86 26.35 2.54
N ARG A 26 3.56 25.25 2.37
CA ARG A 26 3.12 24.10 1.55
C ARG A 26 2.35 23.11 2.42
N ARG A 27 1.06 22.97 2.15
CA ARG A 27 0.21 21.97 2.83
C ARG A 27 0.23 20.66 2.07
N THR A 28 0.40 19.57 2.80
CA THR A 28 0.29 18.23 2.24
C THR A 28 -0.91 17.50 2.85
N PHE A 29 -1.51 16.61 2.07
CA PHE A 29 -2.53 15.69 2.53
C PHE A 29 -2.02 14.26 2.36
N ALA A 30 -1.53 13.68 3.45
CA ALA A 30 -0.92 12.36 3.44
C ALA A 30 -1.99 11.26 3.30
N THR A 31 -1.80 10.39 2.31
CA THR A 31 -2.55 9.15 2.14
C THR A 31 -1.64 7.97 2.39
N GLY A 32 -2.17 6.89 2.99
CA GLY A 32 -1.38 5.69 3.28
C GLY A 32 -1.92 4.47 2.52
N ILE A 33 -1.00 3.62 2.04
CA ILE A 33 -1.34 2.34 1.44
C ILE A 33 -1.00 1.23 2.45
N ALA A 34 -1.99 0.39 2.78
CA ALA A 34 -1.82 -0.84 3.55
C ALA A 34 -2.01 -2.06 2.65
N GLY A 35 -1.18 -3.08 2.81
CA GLY A 35 -1.27 -4.31 2.03
C GLY A 35 -0.85 -4.15 0.57
N PHE A 36 0.09 -3.27 0.29
CA PHE A 36 0.59 -2.97 -1.04
C PHE A 36 0.99 -4.24 -1.82
N SER A 37 1.84 -5.08 -1.23
CA SER A 37 2.30 -6.32 -1.86
C SER A 37 1.18 -7.33 -2.13
N HIS A 38 0.18 -7.42 -1.26
CA HIS A 38 -0.99 -8.28 -1.48
C HIS A 38 -1.81 -7.84 -2.69
N VAL A 39 -1.93 -6.54 -2.93
CA VAL A 39 -2.62 -6.03 -4.13
C VAL A 39 -1.81 -6.35 -5.38
N VAL A 40 -0.47 -6.16 -5.34
CA VAL A 40 0.43 -6.51 -6.45
C VAL A 40 0.32 -7.99 -6.79
N ASP A 41 0.45 -8.87 -5.78
CA ASP A 41 0.38 -10.31 -5.95
C ASP A 41 -1.00 -10.78 -6.42
N SER A 42 -2.07 -10.16 -5.93
CA SER A 42 -3.44 -10.44 -6.39
C SER A 42 -3.62 -10.08 -7.87
N LEU A 43 -3.12 -8.94 -8.31
CA LEU A 43 -3.16 -8.54 -9.72
C LEU A 43 -2.29 -9.45 -10.59
N SER A 44 -1.13 -9.87 -10.07
CA SER A 44 -0.27 -10.84 -10.71
C SER A 44 -0.96 -12.20 -10.86
N ALA A 45 -1.60 -12.69 -9.80
CA ALA A 45 -2.37 -13.95 -9.85
C ALA A 45 -3.48 -13.90 -10.89
N ILE A 46 -4.26 -12.80 -10.93
CA ILE A 46 -5.32 -12.61 -11.91
C ILE A 46 -4.76 -12.57 -13.36
N LYS A 47 -3.57 -12.01 -13.54
CA LYS A 47 -2.96 -11.86 -14.87
C LYS A 47 -2.29 -13.13 -15.38
N TYR A 48 -1.66 -13.93 -14.52
CA TYR A 48 -0.76 -15.02 -14.90
C TYR A 48 -1.25 -16.41 -14.48
N ALA A 49 -2.17 -16.52 -13.51
CA ALA A 49 -2.77 -17.76 -13.08
C ALA A 49 -4.27 -17.78 -13.42
N LYS A 50 -4.91 -18.89 -13.13
CA LYS A 50 -6.36 -19.03 -13.23
C LYS A 50 -6.97 -18.91 -11.85
N VAL A 51 -7.61 -17.79 -11.60
CA VAL A 51 -8.26 -17.47 -10.32
C VAL A 51 -9.76 -17.65 -10.43
N LYS A 52 -10.32 -18.50 -9.57
CA LYS A 52 -11.76 -18.75 -9.46
C LYS A 52 -12.27 -18.27 -8.13
N THR A 53 -13.36 -17.53 -8.13
CA THR A 53 -14.02 -17.04 -6.91
C THR A 53 -14.86 -18.16 -6.28
N ILE A 54 -14.76 -18.31 -4.96
CA ILE A 54 -15.64 -19.15 -4.14
C ILE A 54 -16.63 -18.21 -3.47
N ARG A 55 -17.93 -18.52 -3.66
CA ARG A 55 -19.02 -17.69 -3.14
C ARG A 55 -19.82 -18.46 -2.11
N ASP A 56 -20.39 -17.75 -1.15
CA ASP A 56 -21.35 -18.27 -0.18
C ASP A 56 -22.77 -18.35 -0.75
N GLU A 57 -23.74 -18.71 0.10
CA GLU A 57 -25.14 -18.83 -0.25
C GLU A 57 -25.79 -17.50 -0.69
N ASP A 58 -25.26 -16.38 -0.20
CA ASP A 58 -25.71 -15.02 -0.55
C ASP A 58 -25.01 -14.48 -1.83
N GLY A 59 -24.11 -15.27 -2.43
CA GLY A 59 -23.37 -14.90 -3.63
C GLY A 59 -22.15 -14.00 -3.37
N LEU A 60 -21.80 -13.75 -2.10
CA LEU A 60 -20.61 -12.98 -1.74
C LEU A 60 -19.34 -13.82 -1.91
N VAL A 61 -18.27 -13.20 -2.36
CA VAL A 61 -16.97 -13.86 -2.48
C VAL A 61 -16.35 -14.04 -1.11
N VAL A 62 -16.12 -15.30 -0.73
CA VAL A 62 -15.55 -15.67 0.58
C VAL A 62 -14.12 -16.21 0.49
N ASP A 63 -13.74 -16.75 -0.65
CA ASP A 63 -12.38 -17.27 -0.88
C ASP A 63 -12.05 -17.35 -2.38
N TYR A 64 -10.83 -17.77 -2.70
CA TYR A 64 -10.32 -17.96 -4.06
C TYR A 64 -9.62 -19.30 -4.20
N GLU A 65 -9.84 -19.95 -5.33
CA GLU A 65 -9.09 -21.11 -5.80
C GLU A 65 -8.13 -20.64 -6.89
N ILE A 66 -6.84 -20.95 -6.72
CA ILE A 66 -5.78 -20.48 -7.62
C ILE A 66 -5.14 -21.72 -8.25
N GLU A 67 -5.17 -21.79 -9.58
CA GLU A 67 -4.59 -22.87 -10.37
C GLU A 67 -3.45 -22.30 -11.23
N GLY A 68 -2.23 -22.81 -11.04
CA GLY A 68 -1.01 -22.37 -11.70
C GLY A 68 -0.16 -21.42 -10.86
N ASP A 69 1.05 -21.16 -11.36
CA ASP A 69 2.01 -20.28 -10.72
C ASP A 69 1.92 -18.86 -11.29
N PHE A 70 2.27 -17.88 -10.47
CA PHE A 70 2.35 -16.48 -10.86
C PHE A 70 3.54 -15.79 -10.19
N PRO A 71 4.15 -14.78 -10.84
CA PRO A 71 5.25 -14.03 -10.24
C PRO A 71 4.77 -13.25 -9.02
N ARG A 72 5.53 -13.32 -7.92
CA ARG A 72 5.25 -12.61 -6.68
C ARG A 72 6.23 -11.46 -6.46
N TYR A 73 5.72 -10.37 -5.90
CA TYR A 73 6.52 -9.22 -5.54
C TYR A 73 7.58 -9.59 -4.48
N GLY A 74 8.78 -9.00 -4.62
CA GLY A 74 9.90 -9.26 -3.71
C GLY A 74 10.87 -10.33 -4.20
N ASN A 75 10.82 -10.70 -5.49
CA ASN A 75 11.70 -11.70 -6.10
C ASN A 75 12.57 -11.17 -7.24
N ASP A 76 12.64 -9.85 -7.42
CA ASP A 76 13.31 -9.18 -8.54
C ASP A 76 12.80 -9.66 -9.91
N ASP A 77 11.50 -9.92 -9.98
CA ASP A 77 10.81 -10.35 -11.19
C ASP A 77 10.05 -9.17 -11.79
N ASP A 78 10.51 -8.68 -12.93
CA ASP A 78 9.93 -7.49 -13.58
C ASP A 78 8.43 -7.63 -13.88
N ARG A 79 7.93 -8.85 -14.06
CA ARG A 79 6.50 -9.10 -14.29
C ARG A 79 5.62 -8.69 -13.10
N ALA A 80 6.13 -8.88 -11.86
CA ALA A 80 5.46 -8.44 -10.64
C ALA A 80 5.83 -7.00 -10.28
N ASP A 81 7.11 -6.63 -10.44
CA ASP A 81 7.63 -5.31 -10.09
C ASP A 81 7.01 -4.21 -10.96
N GLU A 82 6.77 -4.45 -12.25
CA GLU A 82 6.03 -3.53 -13.13
C GLU A 82 4.58 -3.29 -12.68
N ILE A 83 3.92 -4.31 -12.13
CA ILE A 83 2.58 -4.16 -11.55
C ILE A 83 2.65 -3.25 -10.32
N ALA A 84 3.68 -3.41 -9.47
CA ALA A 84 3.89 -2.57 -8.30
C ALA A 84 4.10 -1.10 -8.69
N VAL A 85 4.95 -0.84 -9.68
CA VAL A 85 5.21 0.50 -10.23
C VAL A 85 3.93 1.11 -10.82
N TRP A 86 3.20 0.34 -11.62
CA TRP A 86 1.93 0.77 -12.20
C TRP A 86 0.88 1.09 -11.14
N LEU A 87 0.78 0.25 -10.11
CA LEU A 87 -0.18 0.42 -9.01
C LEU A 87 0.04 1.75 -8.29
N LEU A 88 1.28 2.04 -7.88
CA LEU A 88 1.60 3.27 -7.15
C LEU A 88 1.34 4.51 -8.01
N LYS A 89 1.79 4.52 -9.26
CA LYS A 89 1.50 5.60 -10.21
C LYS A 89 0.01 5.82 -10.43
N THR A 90 -0.74 4.73 -10.58
CA THR A 90 -2.18 4.81 -10.83
C THR A 90 -2.93 5.31 -9.60
N PHE A 91 -2.52 4.88 -8.41
CA PHE A 91 -3.09 5.32 -7.14
C PHE A 91 -2.94 6.84 -6.98
N MET A 92 -1.72 7.37 -7.12
CA MET A 92 -1.47 8.81 -7.02
C MET A 92 -2.23 9.62 -8.06
N ARG A 93 -2.20 9.23 -9.33
CA ARG A 93 -2.95 9.91 -10.39
C ARG A 93 -4.47 9.93 -10.16
N LYS A 94 -5.00 8.98 -9.41
CA LYS A 94 -6.42 8.98 -9.02
C LYS A 94 -6.67 9.95 -7.89
N ILE A 95 -5.82 9.98 -6.88
CA ILE A 95 -5.96 10.89 -5.73
C ILE A 95 -5.82 12.35 -6.17
N GLU A 96 -4.86 12.66 -7.04
CA GLU A 96 -4.62 14.02 -7.57
C GLU A 96 -5.83 14.62 -8.32
N LYS A 97 -6.80 13.79 -8.73
CA LYS A 97 -8.03 14.28 -9.36
C LYS A 97 -9.08 14.78 -8.37
N HIS A 98 -8.88 14.53 -7.09
CA HIS A 98 -9.81 14.93 -6.05
C HIS A 98 -9.36 16.23 -5.40
N HIS A 99 -10.31 17.13 -5.20
CA HIS A 99 -10.05 18.34 -4.42
C HIS A 99 -9.78 17.97 -2.97
N THR A 100 -8.71 18.49 -2.43
CA THR A 100 -8.28 18.26 -1.06
C THR A 100 -8.61 19.45 -0.17
N TYR A 101 -8.66 19.22 1.14
CA TYR A 101 -8.91 20.28 2.11
C TYR A 101 -7.85 21.36 2.00
N ARG A 102 -8.29 22.63 1.87
CA ARG A 102 -7.44 23.83 1.71
C ARG A 102 -6.42 23.73 0.56
N ASP A 103 -6.81 23.09 -0.52
CA ASP A 103 -5.93 22.89 -1.69
C ASP A 103 -4.59 22.24 -1.34
N SER A 104 -4.59 21.34 -0.34
CA SER A 104 -3.41 20.59 0.06
C SER A 104 -2.93 19.69 -1.07
N GLU A 105 -1.63 19.60 -1.24
CA GLU A 105 -1.02 18.65 -2.18
C GLU A 105 -1.13 17.22 -1.65
N PRO A 106 -1.76 16.29 -2.40
CA PRO A 106 -1.83 14.89 -1.98
C PRO A 106 -0.46 14.24 -2.05
N THR A 107 -0.10 13.55 -0.98
CA THR A 107 1.11 12.75 -0.87
C THR A 107 0.76 11.32 -0.47
N THR A 108 1.68 10.39 -0.66
CA THR A 108 1.45 8.97 -0.35
C THR A 108 2.62 8.38 0.42
N SER A 109 2.28 7.47 1.32
CA SER A 109 3.21 6.60 2.03
C SER A 109 2.86 5.12 1.88
N ILE A 110 3.86 4.26 1.99
CA ILE A 110 3.71 2.82 2.14
C ILE A 110 4.39 2.43 3.46
N LEU A 111 3.82 2.92 4.58
CA LEU A 111 4.44 2.89 5.92
C LEU A 111 3.69 2.05 6.95
N THR A 112 2.60 1.38 6.59
CA THR A 112 1.75 0.68 7.54
C THR A 112 2.52 -0.48 8.19
N ILE A 113 2.90 -0.35 9.46
CA ILE A 113 3.70 -1.34 10.19
C ILE A 113 2.82 -2.13 11.18
N THR A 114 2.10 -1.43 12.06
CA THR A 114 1.28 -2.07 13.11
C THR A 114 -0.18 -2.20 12.73
N SER A 115 -0.74 -1.23 12.05
CA SER A 115 -2.15 -1.22 11.61
C SER A 115 -2.47 -2.29 10.56
N ASN A 116 -1.45 -2.88 9.92
CA ASN A 116 -1.61 -3.99 8.97
C ASN A 116 -2.32 -5.21 9.59
N VAL A 117 -2.15 -5.46 10.89
CA VAL A 117 -2.86 -6.53 11.60
C VAL A 117 -4.34 -6.21 11.74
N VAL A 118 -4.66 -4.97 12.14
CA VAL A 118 -6.05 -4.52 12.32
C VAL A 118 -6.79 -4.50 10.99
N TYR A 119 -6.17 -3.94 9.96
CA TYR A 119 -6.75 -3.92 8.60
C TYR A 119 -6.89 -5.33 8.03
N GLY A 120 -5.92 -6.21 8.28
CA GLY A 120 -5.99 -7.60 7.87
C GLY A 120 -7.19 -8.34 8.46
N LYS A 121 -7.50 -8.12 9.74
CA LYS A 121 -8.68 -8.71 10.40
C LYS A 121 -10.00 -8.29 9.74
N ALA A 122 -10.06 -7.08 9.21
CA ALA A 122 -11.25 -6.55 8.54
C ALA A 122 -11.28 -6.83 7.03
N THR A 123 -10.23 -7.44 6.47
CA THR A 123 -10.11 -7.71 5.04
C THR A 123 -10.45 -9.17 4.72
N GLY A 124 -11.30 -9.40 3.73
CA GLY A 124 -11.65 -10.72 3.22
C GLY A 124 -10.46 -11.44 2.57
N ALA A 125 -10.69 -12.65 2.06
CA ALA A 125 -9.69 -13.38 1.29
C ALA A 125 -9.29 -12.62 0.01
N LEU A 126 -8.06 -12.82 -0.46
CA LEU A 126 -7.51 -12.13 -1.62
C LEU A 126 -7.04 -13.13 -2.70
N PRO A 127 -7.03 -12.72 -3.98
CA PRO A 127 -6.61 -13.57 -5.10
C PRO A 127 -5.16 -14.05 -5.07
N ASP A 128 -4.31 -13.48 -4.22
CA ASP A 128 -2.93 -13.93 -3.99
C ASP A 128 -2.80 -15.19 -3.10
N GLY A 129 -3.93 -15.65 -2.54
CA GLY A 129 -4.02 -16.78 -1.63
C GLY A 129 -4.10 -16.41 -0.15
N ARG A 130 -4.03 -15.12 0.20
CA ARG A 130 -4.25 -14.65 1.57
C ARG A 130 -5.68 -14.94 2.02
N LYS A 131 -5.83 -15.52 3.20
CA LYS A 131 -7.14 -15.84 3.78
C LYS A 131 -7.77 -14.66 4.52
N ALA A 132 -9.08 -14.69 4.65
CA ALA A 132 -9.80 -13.68 5.42
C ALA A 132 -9.28 -13.58 6.86
N GLY A 133 -9.06 -12.36 7.34
CA GLY A 133 -8.60 -12.10 8.70
C GLY A 133 -7.10 -12.23 8.94
N GLU A 134 -6.32 -12.74 7.99
CA GLU A 134 -4.85 -12.77 8.12
C GLU A 134 -4.26 -11.36 8.09
N PRO A 135 -3.14 -11.10 8.77
CA PRO A 135 -2.44 -9.81 8.69
C PRO A 135 -2.05 -9.47 7.25
N LEU A 136 -2.09 -8.18 6.93
CA LEU A 136 -1.46 -7.66 5.71
C LEU A 136 0.04 -7.53 5.93
N SER A 137 0.84 -7.56 4.86
CA SER A 137 2.28 -7.30 4.96
C SER A 137 2.54 -5.86 5.40
N PRO A 138 3.58 -5.63 6.24
CA PRO A 138 3.92 -4.29 6.69
C PRO A 138 4.62 -3.49 5.58
N GLY A 139 4.24 -2.24 5.43
CA GLY A 139 4.86 -1.31 4.50
C GLY A 139 5.00 -1.85 3.08
N ALA A 140 6.18 -1.69 2.50
CA ALA A 140 6.53 -2.17 1.17
C ALA A 140 7.14 -3.58 1.16
N ASN A 141 7.09 -4.30 2.29
CA ASN A 141 7.58 -5.68 2.36
C ASN A 141 6.79 -6.60 1.43
N PRO A 142 7.43 -7.61 0.84
CA PRO A 142 6.72 -8.72 0.23
C PRO A 142 5.72 -9.38 1.18
N ALA A 143 4.70 -10.02 0.67
CA ALA A 143 3.81 -10.84 1.46
C ALA A 143 4.60 -11.99 2.12
N TYR A 144 4.19 -12.39 3.33
CA TYR A 144 4.89 -13.45 4.08
C TYR A 144 5.01 -14.73 3.24
N GLY A 145 6.25 -15.21 3.06
CA GLY A 145 6.57 -16.38 2.25
C GLY A 145 6.53 -16.16 0.74
N ALA A 146 6.32 -14.93 0.27
CA ALA A 146 6.36 -14.60 -1.15
C ALA A 146 7.79 -14.46 -1.68
N GLU A 147 8.71 -13.92 -0.86
CA GLU A 147 10.12 -13.84 -1.21
C GLU A 147 10.79 -15.21 -1.15
N GLN A 148 11.29 -15.67 -2.27
CA GLN A 148 11.98 -16.96 -2.41
C GLN A 148 13.42 -16.81 -2.94
N ASN A 149 13.74 -15.65 -3.51
CA ASN A 149 15.03 -15.37 -4.15
C ASN A 149 16.02 -14.64 -3.22
N GLY A 150 15.69 -14.57 -1.93
CA GLY A 150 16.56 -14.01 -0.90
C GLY A 150 16.49 -12.49 -0.77
N LEU A 151 17.20 -11.99 0.25
CA LEU A 151 17.14 -10.58 0.68
C LEU A 151 17.44 -9.58 -0.44
N LEU A 152 18.47 -9.84 -1.25
CA LEU A 152 18.87 -8.91 -2.31
C LEU A 152 17.77 -8.74 -3.36
N ALA A 153 17.13 -9.84 -3.77
CA ALA A 153 16.01 -9.77 -4.71
C ALA A 153 14.82 -9.00 -4.12
N SER A 154 14.52 -9.20 -2.85
CA SER A 154 13.49 -8.45 -2.13
C SER A 154 13.78 -6.94 -2.13
N LEU A 155 15.02 -6.56 -1.80
CA LEU A 155 15.46 -5.16 -1.82
C LEU A 155 15.42 -4.55 -3.23
N ASN A 156 15.81 -5.31 -4.26
CA ASN A 156 15.75 -4.86 -5.64
C ASN A 156 14.32 -4.55 -6.08
N SER A 157 13.34 -5.42 -5.76
CA SER A 157 11.93 -5.16 -6.07
C SER A 157 11.43 -3.87 -5.39
N VAL A 158 11.81 -3.64 -4.13
CA VAL A 158 11.45 -2.41 -3.41
C VAL A 158 12.15 -1.19 -4.02
N ALA A 159 13.41 -1.32 -4.44
CA ALA A 159 14.17 -0.23 -5.03
C ALA A 159 13.63 0.24 -6.40
N LYS A 160 12.89 -0.60 -7.10
CA LYS A 160 12.25 -0.26 -8.39
C LYS A 160 11.00 0.63 -8.24
N LEU A 161 10.47 0.81 -7.02
CA LEU A 161 9.29 1.64 -6.81
C LEU A 161 9.57 3.10 -7.20
N PRO A 162 8.60 3.78 -7.84
CA PRO A 162 8.75 5.18 -8.22
C PRO A 162 8.54 6.10 -7.02
N TYR A 163 9.62 6.43 -6.32
CA TYR A 163 9.61 7.20 -5.06
C TYR A 163 9.05 8.62 -5.20
N GLU A 164 9.09 9.18 -6.39
CA GLU A 164 8.43 10.45 -6.70
C GLU A 164 6.90 10.42 -6.46
N TYR A 165 6.31 9.23 -6.37
CA TYR A 165 4.90 9.01 -6.03
C TYR A 165 4.67 8.55 -4.59
N ALA A 166 5.72 8.45 -3.79
CA ALA A 166 5.65 8.06 -2.38
C ALA A 166 6.43 9.04 -1.49
N LEU A 167 6.07 10.32 -1.58
CA LEU A 167 6.80 11.44 -0.95
C LEU A 167 6.85 11.35 0.58
N ASP A 168 5.86 10.68 1.22
CA ASP A 168 5.86 10.46 2.66
C ASP A 168 6.70 9.23 3.07
N GLY A 169 7.31 8.56 2.09
CA GLY A 169 8.23 7.46 2.31
C GLY A 169 7.60 6.08 2.36
N ILE A 170 8.47 5.10 2.52
CA ILE A 170 8.12 3.69 2.67
C ILE A 170 8.78 3.11 3.91
N SER A 171 8.24 2.00 4.42
CA SER A 171 8.96 1.12 5.34
C SER A 171 9.29 -0.21 4.67
N ASN A 172 10.49 -0.68 4.91
CA ASN A 172 10.93 -2.03 4.56
C ASN A 172 11.68 -2.61 5.75
N THR A 173 11.09 -3.61 6.40
CA THR A 173 11.63 -4.23 7.61
C THR A 173 12.17 -5.62 7.26
N GLN A 174 13.42 -5.88 7.60
CA GLN A 174 14.07 -7.16 7.36
C GLN A 174 14.49 -7.81 8.69
N THR A 175 14.25 -9.11 8.82
CA THR A 175 14.75 -9.89 9.94
C THR A 175 15.94 -10.72 9.47
N ILE A 176 17.08 -10.49 10.08
CA ILE A 176 18.30 -11.26 9.81
C ILE A 176 18.55 -12.16 11.02
N ASN A 177 18.52 -13.47 10.82
CA ASN A 177 18.94 -14.44 11.81
C ASN A 177 20.44 -14.66 11.64
N PRO A 178 21.24 -14.49 12.71
CA PRO A 178 22.69 -14.71 12.68
C PRO A 178 23.05 -16.18 12.49
#